data_3aaf9644494c595c7bacab59b0465eee
#
_entry.id   3aaf9644494c595c7bacab59b0465eee
#
_cell.length_a   1.000
_cell.length_b   1.000
_cell.length_c   1.000
_cell.angle_alpha   90.00
_cell.angle_beta   90.00
_cell.angle_gamma   90.00
#
_symmetry.space_group_name_H-M   'P 1'
#
loop_
_entity.id
_entity.type
_entity.pdbx_description
1 polymer ?
#
loop_
_entity_poly.entity_id
_entity_poly.type
_entity_poly.pdbx_seq_one_letter_code
_entity_poly.pdbx_strand_id
1 'polypeptide(L)'
;MNKQRKVPRILLGAAASGSGKTLITCGLLQALKNRKLQVTSFKCGPDYIDPMFHSRVIGTKSRNLDSFFADEDTVRYLLEKNARDCEISVIEGVMGYYDGLAGISPKASAYDVAKITKTPAVLIVNAKGMSLSAAAFIKGFVEYQEDSQIRGVILNQVSSMMYPRLKQIIEEELSIKVYGYVPVVKDCVLESRHLGLVMPEEIVDLQQKLMELAEIL
;
A
#
# COMPACT_ATOMS: atom_id res chain seq x y z
N MET A 1 8.99 33.57 -1.07
CA MET A 1 7.98 32.57 -0.71
C MET A 1 8.27 31.29 -1.50
N ASN A 2 8.90 30.30 -0.88
CA ASN A 2 9.11 28.99 -1.52
C ASN A 2 7.75 28.33 -1.71
N LYS A 3 7.30 28.17 -2.96
CA LYS A 3 6.16 27.31 -3.27
C LYS A 3 6.51 25.91 -2.80
N GLN A 4 5.88 25.45 -1.71
CA GLN A 4 5.95 24.06 -1.28
C GLN A 4 5.60 23.17 -2.47
N ARG A 5 6.59 22.48 -3.02
CA ARG A 5 6.38 21.55 -4.13
C ARG A 5 5.55 20.38 -3.58
N LYS A 6 4.30 20.27 -3.99
CA LYS A 6 3.47 19.11 -3.64
C LYS A 6 4.08 17.89 -4.30
N VAL A 7 4.68 17.00 -3.52
CA VAL A 7 5.18 15.73 -4.02
C VAL A 7 3.98 14.79 -4.22
N PRO A 8 3.76 14.26 -5.42
CA PRO A 8 2.78 13.21 -5.65
C PRO A 8 3.03 12.02 -4.72
N ARG A 9 1.96 11.52 -4.10
CA ARG A 9 2.07 10.43 -3.14
C ARG A 9 0.81 9.61 -3.04
N ILE A 10 0.96 8.34 -2.72
CA ILE A 10 -0.14 7.43 -2.40
C ILE A 10 0.22 6.58 -1.18
N LEU A 11 -0.79 6.15 -0.44
CA LEU A 11 -0.65 5.16 0.61
C LEU A 11 -1.38 3.88 0.19
N LEU A 12 -0.69 2.74 0.25
CA LEU A 12 -1.27 1.42 0.04
C LEU A 12 -1.66 0.82 1.38
N GLY A 13 -2.95 0.80 1.66
CA GLY A 13 -3.53 0.15 2.84
C GLY A 13 -4.16 -1.19 2.48
N ALA A 14 -4.52 -1.98 3.48
CA ALA A 14 -5.31 -3.19 3.28
C ALA A 14 -6.22 -3.44 4.48
N ALA A 15 -7.20 -4.33 4.32
CA ALA A 15 -8.14 -4.63 5.39
C ALA A 15 -7.53 -5.40 6.56
N ALA A 16 -6.48 -6.20 6.29
CA ALA A 16 -5.81 -7.01 7.30
C ALA A 16 -4.36 -7.32 6.89
N SER A 17 -3.59 -7.85 7.83
CA SER A 17 -2.31 -8.50 7.52
C SER A 17 -2.53 -9.67 6.55
N GLY A 18 -1.52 -10.00 5.74
CA GLY A 18 -1.64 -11.09 4.75
C GLY A 18 -2.47 -10.76 3.51
N SER A 19 -2.99 -9.54 3.36
CA SER A 19 -3.77 -9.14 2.17
C SER A 19 -2.94 -8.87 0.91
N GLY A 20 -1.60 -8.99 0.98
CA GLY A 20 -0.69 -8.79 -0.16
C GLY A 20 -0.11 -7.39 -0.28
N LYS A 21 -0.19 -6.55 0.78
CA LYS A 21 0.36 -5.17 0.75
C LYS A 21 1.80 -5.12 0.26
N THR A 22 2.70 -5.82 0.93
CA THR A 22 4.14 -5.75 0.64
C THR A 22 4.45 -6.21 -0.77
N LEU A 23 3.82 -7.32 -1.20
CA LEU A 23 4.00 -7.83 -2.57
C LEU A 23 3.57 -6.77 -3.61
N ILE A 24 2.38 -6.21 -3.47
CA ILE A 24 1.84 -5.21 -4.41
C ILE A 24 2.63 -3.92 -4.33
N THR A 25 3.08 -3.50 -3.13
CA THR A 25 3.94 -2.32 -2.98
C THR A 25 5.27 -2.51 -3.69
N CYS A 26 5.92 -3.66 -3.51
CA CYS A 26 7.19 -3.97 -4.17
C CYS A 26 7.03 -4.03 -5.70
N GLY A 27 5.98 -4.68 -6.20
CA GLY A 27 5.69 -4.71 -7.64
C GLY A 27 5.44 -3.30 -8.21
N LEU A 28 4.66 -2.48 -7.51
CA LEU A 28 4.43 -1.09 -7.93
C LEU A 28 5.70 -0.26 -7.92
N LEU A 29 6.52 -0.36 -6.89
CA LEU A 29 7.82 0.33 -6.82
C LEU A 29 8.73 -0.10 -7.97
N GLN A 30 8.77 -1.39 -8.28
CA GLN A 30 9.52 -1.91 -9.41
C GLN A 30 8.99 -1.39 -10.74
N ALA A 31 7.68 -1.38 -10.95
CA ALA A 31 7.04 -0.84 -12.17
C ALA A 31 7.34 0.64 -12.36
N LEU A 32 7.29 1.46 -11.30
CA LEU A 32 7.63 2.87 -11.34
C LEU A 32 9.11 3.09 -11.69
N LYS A 33 10.01 2.27 -11.13
CA LYS A 33 11.45 2.33 -11.47
C LYS A 33 11.73 1.90 -12.90
N ASN A 34 11.04 0.88 -13.42
CA ASN A 34 11.15 0.47 -14.82
C ASN A 34 10.78 1.62 -15.77
N ARG A 35 9.86 2.50 -15.35
CA ARG A 35 9.50 3.75 -16.03
C ARG A 35 10.49 4.89 -15.79
N LYS A 36 11.62 4.63 -15.12
CA LYS A 36 12.70 5.58 -14.81
C LYS A 36 12.26 6.77 -13.93
N LEU A 37 11.19 6.60 -13.17
CA LEU A 37 10.75 7.63 -12.23
C LEU A 37 11.63 7.65 -10.98
N GLN A 38 11.87 8.86 -10.45
CA GLN A 38 12.52 9.05 -9.15
C GLN A 38 11.51 8.76 -8.04
N VAL A 39 11.63 7.57 -7.43
CA VAL A 39 10.67 7.08 -6.45
C VAL A 39 11.31 7.03 -5.06
N THR A 40 10.57 7.42 -4.05
CA THR A 40 10.88 7.11 -2.65
C THR A 40 9.75 6.31 -2.03
N SER A 41 10.08 5.46 -1.08
CA SER A 41 9.09 4.69 -0.35
C SER A 41 9.12 4.97 1.14
N PHE A 42 7.99 4.75 1.78
CA PHE A 42 7.86 4.80 3.23
C PHE A 42 7.10 3.58 3.71
N LYS A 43 7.36 3.21 4.97
CA LYS A 43 6.60 2.20 5.69
C LYS A 43 5.94 2.85 6.90
N CYS A 44 4.65 2.59 7.11
CA CYS A 44 3.98 2.97 8.35
C CYS A 44 4.48 2.10 9.51
N GLY A 45 4.73 2.73 10.65
CA GLY A 45 5.19 2.04 11.85
C GLY A 45 6.70 1.72 11.86
N PRO A 46 7.19 1.11 12.96
CA PRO A 46 8.62 0.85 13.19
C PRO A 46 9.08 -0.48 12.59
N ASP A 47 8.84 -0.68 11.31
CA ASP A 47 9.19 -1.89 10.57
C ASP A 47 10.61 -1.77 9.97
N TYR A 48 11.37 -2.85 9.99
CA TYR A 48 12.71 -2.93 9.40
C TYR A 48 12.76 -3.79 8.14
N ILE A 49 11.91 -4.79 8.03
CA ILE A 49 11.98 -5.81 6.98
C ILE A 49 11.44 -5.27 5.67
N ASP A 50 10.23 -4.69 5.66
CA ASP A 50 9.64 -4.12 4.45
C ASP A 50 10.51 -2.98 3.86
N PRO A 51 11.06 -2.04 4.65
CA PRO A 51 12.05 -1.09 4.14
C PRO A 51 13.31 -1.72 3.53
N MET A 52 13.74 -2.90 4.00
CA MET A 52 14.85 -3.63 3.36
C MET A 52 14.48 -4.16 1.98
N PHE A 53 13.25 -4.69 1.79
CA PHE A 53 12.77 -5.06 0.46
C PHE A 53 12.78 -3.86 -0.48
N HIS A 54 12.26 -2.72 -0.03
CA HIS A 54 12.25 -1.50 -0.83
C HIS A 54 13.66 -1.00 -1.19
N SER A 55 14.60 -1.06 -0.25
CA SER A 55 15.93 -0.50 -0.44
C SER A 55 16.92 -1.45 -1.07
N ARG A 56 17.02 -2.69 -0.59
CA ARG A 56 18.03 -3.65 -1.06
C ARG A 56 17.60 -4.34 -2.35
N VAL A 57 16.33 -4.70 -2.48
CA VAL A 57 15.84 -5.46 -3.64
C VAL A 57 15.46 -4.52 -4.78
N ILE A 58 14.67 -3.48 -4.50
CA ILE A 58 14.18 -2.57 -5.53
C ILE A 58 15.13 -1.38 -5.73
N GLY A 59 16.00 -1.12 -4.76
CA GLY A 59 16.91 0.03 -4.79
C GLY A 59 16.20 1.37 -4.68
N THR A 60 15.07 1.41 -3.94
CA THR A 60 14.32 2.62 -3.64
C THR A 60 14.67 3.10 -2.25
N LYS A 61 14.97 4.40 -2.11
CA LYS A 61 15.21 4.98 -0.77
C LYS A 61 13.97 4.81 0.09
N SER A 62 14.09 4.11 1.21
CA SER A 62 12.98 3.81 2.12
C SER A 62 13.21 4.37 3.53
N ARG A 63 12.13 4.79 4.19
CA ARG A 63 12.10 5.32 5.56
C ARG A 63 10.78 4.94 6.25
N ASN A 64 10.76 5.01 7.57
CA ASN A 64 9.54 4.81 8.34
C ASN A 64 8.82 6.14 8.57
N LEU A 65 7.49 6.07 8.58
CA LEU A 65 6.60 7.11 9.07
C LEU A 65 5.79 6.52 10.22
N ASP A 66 6.05 6.97 11.43
CA ASP A 66 5.48 6.39 12.63
C ASP A 66 4.81 7.47 13.48
N SER A 67 3.49 7.43 13.56
CA SER A 67 2.69 8.36 14.36
C SER A 67 2.48 7.89 15.81
N PHE A 68 3.10 6.77 16.21
CA PHE A 68 3.18 6.36 17.61
C PHE A 68 4.33 7.08 18.35
N PHE A 69 5.52 7.09 17.73
CA PHE A 69 6.72 7.68 18.32
C PHE A 69 6.93 9.15 17.95
N ALA A 70 6.32 9.63 16.86
CA ALA A 70 6.48 10.99 16.37
C ALA A 70 5.14 11.74 16.38
N ASP A 71 5.19 13.04 16.69
CA ASP A 71 4.04 13.92 16.54
C ASP A 71 3.72 14.18 15.06
N GLU A 72 2.56 14.76 14.82
CA GLU A 72 2.06 15.00 13.44
C GLU A 72 2.99 15.88 12.62
N ASP A 73 3.58 16.92 13.22
CA ASP A 73 4.47 17.84 12.50
C ASP A 73 5.78 17.17 12.13
N THR A 74 6.30 16.31 13.00
CA THR A 74 7.47 15.47 12.72
C THR A 74 7.19 14.47 11.59
N VAL A 75 6.03 13.80 11.60
CA VAL A 75 5.63 12.89 10.51
C VAL A 75 5.55 13.63 9.18
N ARG A 76 4.91 14.80 9.14
CA ARG A 76 4.84 15.65 7.93
C ARG A 76 6.23 16.08 7.46
N TYR A 77 7.07 16.55 8.39
CA TYR A 77 8.45 16.96 8.08
C TYR A 77 9.28 15.81 7.50
N LEU A 78 9.21 14.62 8.09
CA LEU A 78 9.94 13.45 7.61
C LEU A 78 9.51 13.04 6.20
N LEU A 79 8.20 13.08 5.91
CA LEU A 79 7.69 12.84 4.58
C LEU A 79 8.23 13.88 3.59
N GLU A 80 8.06 15.16 3.86
CA GLU A 80 8.49 16.25 2.96
C GLU A 80 9.99 16.25 2.72
N LYS A 81 10.78 16.08 3.78
CA LYS A 81 12.25 16.03 3.70
C LYS A 81 12.75 14.90 2.80
N ASN A 82 12.19 13.70 2.96
CA ASN A 82 12.67 12.53 2.24
C ASN A 82 12.06 12.39 0.83
N ALA A 83 10.94 13.05 0.55
CA ALA A 83 10.27 13.04 -0.74
C ALA A 83 10.66 14.23 -1.65
N ARG A 84 11.48 15.16 -1.17
CA ARG A 84 11.78 16.45 -1.84
C ARG A 84 12.29 16.29 -3.28
N ASP A 85 13.15 15.31 -3.50
CA ASP A 85 13.86 15.12 -4.77
C ASP A 85 13.24 13.98 -5.61
N CYS A 86 12.02 13.55 -5.25
CA CYS A 86 11.33 12.46 -5.91
C CYS A 86 10.13 12.97 -6.74
N GLU A 87 9.77 12.21 -7.76
CA GLU A 87 8.60 12.47 -8.60
C GLU A 87 7.34 11.88 -7.97
N ILE A 88 7.49 10.76 -7.23
CA ILE A 88 6.40 10.10 -6.54
C ILE A 88 6.89 9.41 -5.26
N SER A 89 6.04 9.40 -4.24
CA SER A 89 6.25 8.66 -2.99
C SER A 89 5.17 7.59 -2.82
N VAL A 90 5.60 6.39 -2.45
CA VAL A 90 4.69 5.28 -2.11
C VAL A 90 4.84 4.97 -0.62
N ILE A 91 3.74 5.02 0.11
CA ILE A 91 3.69 4.70 1.54
C ILE A 91 3.03 3.33 1.69
N GLU A 92 3.75 2.37 2.26
CA GLU A 92 3.17 1.08 2.60
C GLU A 92 2.57 1.10 3.99
N GLY A 93 1.28 0.76 4.10
CA GLY A 93 0.56 0.65 5.36
C GLY A 93 1.03 -0.53 6.21
N VAL A 94 0.69 -0.49 7.49
CA VAL A 94 0.92 -1.56 8.47
C VAL A 94 -0.40 -2.24 8.81
N MET A 95 -0.40 -3.53 9.14
CA MET A 95 -1.58 -4.31 9.57
C MET A 95 -2.84 -4.03 8.71
N GLY A 96 -4.01 -3.98 9.31
CA GLY A 96 -5.21 -3.44 8.68
C GLY A 96 -5.21 -1.90 8.67
N TYR A 97 -5.94 -1.32 7.73
CA TYR A 97 -5.93 0.13 7.47
C TYR A 97 -6.26 0.96 8.72
N TYR A 98 -7.19 0.48 9.53
CA TYR A 98 -7.63 1.13 10.77
C TYR A 98 -7.04 0.49 12.03
N ASP A 99 -6.25 -0.58 11.90
CA ASP A 99 -5.67 -1.28 13.05
C ASP A 99 -4.49 -0.48 13.61
N GLY A 100 -4.73 0.21 14.71
CA GLY A 100 -3.71 0.98 15.40
C GLY A 100 -3.49 0.49 16.84
N LEU A 101 -3.42 1.41 17.79
CA LEU A 101 -3.07 1.10 19.18
C LEU A 101 -3.96 0.02 19.78
N ALA A 102 -3.33 -1.03 20.29
CA ALA A 102 -3.97 -2.18 20.94
C ALA A 102 -5.07 -2.87 20.12
N GLY A 103 -5.15 -2.60 18.81
CA GLY A 103 -6.19 -3.14 17.93
C GLY A 103 -7.59 -2.57 18.16
N ILE A 104 -7.72 -1.53 18.99
CA ILE A 104 -9.01 -0.92 19.35
C ILE A 104 -9.09 0.58 19.03
N SER A 105 -8.01 1.17 18.56
CA SER A 105 -7.94 2.58 18.20
C SER A 105 -7.30 2.76 16.84
N PRO A 106 -7.78 3.66 15.97
CA PRO A 106 -7.15 3.95 14.69
C PRO A 106 -5.87 4.79 14.82
N LYS A 107 -5.50 5.26 16.02
CA LYS A 107 -4.26 5.99 16.26
C LYS A 107 -3.05 5.11 15.97
N ALA A 108 -2.03 5.66 15.33
CA ALA A 108 -0.83 4.97 14.87
C ALA A 108 -1.07 3.89 13.79
N SER A 109 -2.23 3.88 13.16
CA SER A 109 -2.55 3.01 12.01
C SER A 109 -2.09 3.62 10.68
N ALA A 110 -2.26 2.86 9.60
CA ALA A 110 -2.08 3.38 8.24
C ALA A 110 -3.03 4.54 7.91
N TYR A 111 -4.28 4.48 8.39
CA TYR A 111 -5.24 5.59 8.31
C TYR A 111 -4.73 6.85 9.01
N ASP A 112 -4.18 6.73 10.22
CA ASP A 112 -3.66 7.86 10.97
C ASP A 112 -2.54 8.58 10.20
N VAL A 113 -1.59 7.84 9.65
CA VAL A 113 -0.54 8.40 8.77
C VAL A 113 -1.13 9.05 7.52
N ALA A 114 -2.12 8.42 6.87
CA ALA A 114 -2.80 8.98 5.70
C ALA A 114 -3.48 10.31 6.02
N LYS A 115 -4.18 10.40 7.16
CA LYS A 115 -4.86 11.59 7.66
C LYS A 115 -3.86 12.71 7.99
N ILE A 116 -2.83 12.44 8.81
CA ILE A 116 -1.78 13.38 9.20
C ILE A 116 -1.12 14.00 7.97
N THR A 117 -0.78 13.16 7.00
CA THR A 117 -0.06 13.60 5.79
C THR A 117 -0.98 14.05 4.67
N LYS A 118 -2.30 13.95 4.82
CA LYS A 118 -3.30 14.18 3.76
C LYS A 118 -2.95 13.40 2.48
N THR A 119 -2.55 12.15 2.64
CA THR A 119 -2.16 11.26 1.55
C THR A 119 -3.36 10.46 1.08
N PRO A 120 -3.72 10.47 -0.21
CA PRO A 120 -4.76 9.60 -0.72
C PRO A 120 -4.36 8.14 -0.53
N ALA A 121 -5.30 7.33 -0.05
CA ALA A 121 -5.09 5.91 0.18
C ALA A 121 -5.74 5.07 -0.92
N VAL A 122 -5.07 4.01 -1.32
CA VAL A 122 -5.59 2.94 -2.16
C VAL A 122 -5.68 1.68 -1.31
N LEU A 123 -6.88 1.14 -1.17
CA LEU A 123 -7.11 -0.05 -0.35
C LEU A 123 -6.87 -1.31 -1.19
N ILE A 124 -5.96 -2.16 -0.76
CA ILE A 124 -5.75 -3.49 -1.32
C ILE A 124 -6.76 -4.43 -0.67
N VAL A 125 -7.62 -5.00 -1.48
CA VAL A 125 -8.70 -5.88 -1.05
C VAL A 125 -8.43 -7.30 -1.54
N ASN A 126 -8.14 -8.22 -0.63
CA ASN A 126 -8.13 -9.63 -0.98
C ASN A 126 -9.57 -10.09 -1.23
N ALA A 127 -9.94 -10.19 -2.51
CA ALA A 127 -11.29 -10.54 -2.94
C ALA A 127 -11.42 -12.02 -3.39
N LYS A 128 -10.49 -12.89 -2.94
CA LYS A 128 -10.56 -14.32 -3.23
C LYS A 128 -11.88 -14.90 -2.75
N GLY A 129 -12.64 -15.50 -3.68
CA GLY A 129 -13.94 -16.10 -3.38
C GLY A 129 -15.07 -15.10 -3.11
N MET A 130 -14.82 -13.79 -3.28
CA MET A 130 -15.84 -12.75 -3.17
C MET A 130 -16.49 -12.44 -4.51
N SER A 131 -17.76 -12.05 -4.50
CA SER A 131 -18.49 -11.42 -5.60
C SER A 131 -19.11 -10.10 -5.08
N LEU A 132 -20.41 -9.94 -5.10
CA LEU A 132 -21.08 -8.71 -4.61
C LEU A 132 -20.67 -8.32 -3.17
N SER A 133 -20.36 -9.30 -2.33
CA SER A 133 -19.88 -9.05 -0.95
C SER A 133 -18.61 -8.20 -0.90
N ALA A 134 -17.80 -8.16 -1.97
CA ALA A 134 -16.65 -7.27 -2.04
C ALA A 134 -17.05 -5.80 -2.01
N ALA A 135 -18.15 -5.42 -2.67
CA ALA A 135 -18.67 -4.06 -2.65
C ALA A 135 -19.12 -3.65 -1.23
N ALA A 136 -19.87 -4.52 -0.54
CA ALA A 136 -20.28 -4.28 0.85
C ALA A 136 -19.08 -4.13 1.79
N PHE A 137 -18.05 -4.97 1.61
CA PHE A 137 -16.82 -4.92 2.38
C PHE A 137 -16.05 -3.61 2.14
N ILE A 138 -15.88 -3.20 0.89
CA ILE A 138 -15.21 -1.94 0.52
C ILE A 138 -15.97 -0.75 1.07
N LYS A 139 -17.31 -0.75 0.94
CA LYS A 139 -18.18 0.30 1.48
C LYS A 139 -17.94 0.51 2.96
N GLY A 140 -17.87 -0.57 3.74
CA GLY A 140 -17.55 -0.49 5.16
C GLY A 140 -16.23 0.23 5.45
N PHE A 141 -15.18 -0.04 4.69
CA PHE A 141 -13.89 0.65 4.86
C PHE A 141 -13.94 2.13 4.45
N VAL A 142 -14.64 2.45 3.37
CA VAL A 142 -14.73 3.82 2.86
C VAL A 142 -15.53 4.72 3.81
N GLU A 143 -16.61 4.19 4.37
CA GLU A 143 -17.58 4.95 5.19
C GLU A 143 -17.30 4.87 6.70
N TYR A 144 -16.39 3.99 7.16
CA TYR A 144 -16.09 3.84 8.58
C TYR A 144 -15.57 5.12 9.24
N GLN A 145 -14.83 5.94 8.49
CA GLN A 145 -14.41 7.27 8.88
C GLN A 145 -14.77 8.27 7.77
N GLU A 146 -15.37 9.39 8.10
CA GLU A 146 -15.73 10.44 7.13
C GLU A 146 -14.52 10.93 6.32
N ASP A 147 -13.35 10.95 6.96
CA ASP A 147 -12.08 11.38 6.38
C ASP A 147 -11.14 10.20 6.07
N SER A 148 -11.68 9.08 5.66
CA SER A 148 -10.95 7.81 5.42
C SER A 148 -9.74 7.93 4.50
N GLN A 149 -9.62 8.99 3.72
CA GLN A 149 -8.61 9.21 2.67
C GLN A 149 -8.60 8.14 1.56
N ILE A 150 -9.46 7.11 1.61
CA ILE A 150 -9.55 6.07 0.59
C ILE A 150 -10.12 6.68 -0.68
N ARG A 151 -9.35 6.62 -1.78
CA ARG A 151 -9.71 7.18 -3.10
C ARG A 151 -9.84 6.12 -4.18
N GLY A 152 -9.56 4.88 -3.84
CA GLY A 152 -9.71 3.76 -4.74
C GLY A 152 -9.24 2.46 -4.14
N VAL A 153 -9.38 1.40 -4.92
CA VAL A 153 -9.03 0.04 -4.51
C VAL A 153 -8.21 -0.68 -5.58
N ILE A 154 -7.43 -1.66 -5.15
CA ILE A 154 -6.83 -2.70 -5.98
C ILE A 154 -7.40 -4.02 -5.51
N LEU A 155 -7.96 -4.81 -6.43
CA LEU A 155 -8.54 -6.11 -6.12
C LEU A 155 -7.44 -7.18 -6.23
N ASN A 156 -7.08 -7.80 -5.11
CA ASN A 156 -6.09 -8.86 -5.07
C ASN A 156 -6.75 -10.24 -5.11
N GLN A 157 -6.10 -11.20 -5.77
CA GLN A 157 -6.54 -12.59 -5.94
C GLN A 157 -7.89 -12.74 -6.67
N VAL A 158 -8.12 -11.90 -7.67
CA VAL A 158 -9.32 -11.93 -8.52
C VAL A 158 -8.97 -12.48 -9.90
N SER A 159 -9.86 -13.29 -10.48
CA SER A 159 -9.70 -13.78 -11.84
C SER A 159 -10.04 -12.70 -12.87
N SER A 160 -9.43 -12.79 -14.06
CA SER A 160 -9.72 -11.90 -15.19
C SER A 160 -11.19 -11.91 -15.60
N MET A 161 -11.89 -13.02 -15.39
CA MET A 161 -13.33 -13.15 -15.70
C MET A 161 -14.19 -12.35 -14.68
N MET A 162 -13.82 -12.34 -13.40
CA MET A 162 -14.60 -11.66 -12.37
C MET A 162 -14.28 -10.16 -12.24
N TYR A 163 -13.07 -9.76 -12.61
CA TYR A 163 -12.61 -8.39 -12.46
C TYR A 163 -13.52 -7.34 -13.11
N PRO A 164 -13.93 -7.46 -14.40
CA PRO A 164 -14.77 -6.44 -15.04
C PRO A 164 -16.11 -6.25 -14.32
N ARG A 165 -16.71 -7.32 -13.83
CA ARG A 165 -17.99 -7.28 -13.10
C ARG A 165 -17.85 -6.60 -11.76
N LEU A 166 -16.82 -6.97 -10.98
CA LEU A 166 -16.54 -6.35 -9.68
C LEU A 166 -16.19 -4.87 -9.83
N LYS A 167 -15.38 -4.54 -10.84
CA LYS A 167 -15.03 -3.15 -11.13
C LYS A 167 -16.29 -2.32 -11.40
N GLN A 168 -17.17 -2.79 -12.28
CA GLN A 168 -18.41 -2.09 -12.62
C GLN A 168 -19.25 -1.84 -11.36
N ILE A 169 -19.54 -2.87 -10.57
CA ILE A 169 -20.35 -2.76 -9.35
C ILE A 169 -19.74 -1.75 -8.36
N ILE A 170 -18.43 -1.85 -8.10
CA ILE A 170 -17.75 -0.99 -7.13
C ILE A 170 -17.76 0.47 -7.60
N GLU A 171 -17.45 0.73 -8.87
CA GLU A 171 -17.39 2.09 -9.39
C GLU A 171 -18.80 2.72 -9.49
N GLU A 172 -19.82 1.96 -9.87
CA GLU A 172 -21.20 2.46 -9.99
C GLU A 172 -21.89 2.67 -8.63
N GLU A 173 -21.77 1.70 -7.72
CA GLU A 173 -22.48 1.75 -6.45
C GLU A 173 -21.76 2.57 -5.37
N LEU A 174 -20.42 2.59 -5.37
CA LEU A 174 -19.66 3.22 -4.29
C LEU A 174 -18.95 4.52 -4.73
N SER A 175 -18.98 4.85 -6.02
CA SER A 175 -18.22 6.00 -6.56
C SER A 175 -16.72 5.95 -6.20
N ILE A 176 -16.17 4.74 -6.02
CA ILE A 176 -14.78 4.48 -5.69
C ILE A 176 -14.06 3.88 -6.90
N LYS A 177 -12.92 4.46 -7.26
CA LYS A 177 -12.11 4.02 -8.40
C LYS A 177 -11.50 2.63 -8.14
N VAL A 178 -11.65 1.71 -9.11
CA VAL A 178 -10.91 0.44 -9.14
C VAL A 178 -9.72 0.61 -10.07
N TYR A 179 -8.52 0.73 -9.51
CA TYR A 179 -7.30 0.98 -10.27
C TYR A 179 -6.80 -0.24 -11.05
N GLY A 180 -7.13 -1.43 -10.57
CA GLY A 180 -6.72 -2.66 -11.23
C GLY A 180 -6.97 -3.89 -10.35
N TYR A 181 -6.44 -5.02 -10.80
CA TYR A 181 -6.47 -6.25 -10.04
C TYR A 181 -5.16 -7.01 -10.18
N VAL A 182 -4.87 -7.84 -9.18
CA VAL A 182 -3.78 -8.81 -9.22
C VAL A 182 -4.40 -10.20 -9.22
N PRO A 183 -4.09 -11.04 -10.21
CA PRO A 183 -4.59 -12.41 -10.25
C PRO A 183 -3.92 -13.26 -9.15
N VAL A 184 -4.36 -14.51 -8.99
CA VAL A 184 -3.64 -15.47 -8.17
C VAL A 184 -2.33 -15.81 -8.85
N VAL A 185 -1.22 -15.30 -8.35
CA VAL A 185 0.13 -15.61 -8.85
C VAL A 185 0.68 -16.76 -8.02
N LYS A 186 0.77 -17.96 -8.61
CA LYS A 186 1.05 -19.21 -7.88
C LYS A 186 2.41 -19.24 -7.18
N ASP A 187 3.43 -18.62 -7.76
CA ASP A 187 4.81 -18.72 -7.28
C ASP A 187 5.35 -17.41 -6.68
N CYS A 188 4.49 -16.40 -6.53
CA CYS A 188 4.87 -15.10 -6.01
C CYS A 188 4.29 -14.88 -4.59
N VAL A 189 4.55 -15.84 -3.69
CA VAL A 189 4.19 -15.72 -2.28
C VAL A 189 5.43 -15.25 -1.51
N LEU A 190 5.36 -14.05 -0.96
CA LEU A 190 6.32 -13.65 0.07
C LEU A 190 5.84 -14.32 1.37
N GLU A 191 6.53 -15.40 1.75
CA GLU A 191 6.17 -16.13 2.96
C GLU A 191 6.29 -15.23 4.19
N SER A 192 5.23 -15.20 5.00
CA SER A 192 5.26 -14.48 6.28
C SER A 192 5.76 -15.41 7.38
N ARG A 193 6.73 -14.94 8.18
CA ARG A 193 7.10 -15.56 9.46
C ARG A 193 6.26 -14.96 10.60
N HIS A 194 6.27 -15.59 11.77
CA HIS A 194 5.57 -15.10 12.97
C HIS A 194 5.94 -13.66 13.36
N LEU A 195 7.09 -13.15 12.91
CA LEU A 195 7.60 -11.80 13.19
C LEU A 195 7.92 -10.99 11.91
N GLY A 196 7.25 -11.26 10.81
CA GLY A 196 7.45 -10.52 9.56
C GLY A 196 7.73 -11.42 8.35
N LEU A 197 8.23 -10.82 7.27
CA LEU A 197 8.57 -11.54 6.04
C LEU A 197 9.89 -12.30 6.18
N VAL A 198 10.06 -13.31 5.34
CA VAL A 198 11.36 -13.94 5.08
C VAL A 198 12.33 -12.87 4.58
N MET A 199 13.61 -12.96 4.95
CA MET A 199 14.60 -11.97 4.51
C MET A 199 14.76 -12.00 2.98
N PRO A 200 15.03 -10.86 2.32
CA PRO A 200 15.17 -10.82 0.87
C PRO A 200 16.18 -11.84 0.31
N GLU A 201 17.25 -12.08 1.05
CA GLU A 201 18.32 -13.00 0.67
C GLU A 201 17.92 -14.49 0.73
N GLU A 202 16.82 -14.81 1.40
CA GLU A 202 16.28 -16.16 1.57
C GLU A 202 15.28 -16.55 0.47
N ILE A 203 14.87 -15.59 -0.39
CA ILE A 203 13.88 -15.83 -1.46
C ILE A 203 14.59 -16.09 -2.77
N VAL A 204 14.46 -17.31 -3.25
CA VAL A 204 14.99 -17.69 -4.56
C VAL A 204 14.23 -16.94 -5.66
N ASP A 205 14.96 -16.41 -6.65
CA ASP A 205 14.42 -15.70 -7.83
C ASP A 205 13.52 -14.48 -7.51
N LEU A 206 13.76 -13.84 -6.36
CA LEU A 206 12.97 -12.68 -5.93
C LEU A 206 12.91 -11.56 -6.99
N GLN A 207 14.04 -11.23 -7.59
CA GLN A 207 14.13 -10.20 -8.65
C GLN A 207 13.22 -10.54 -9.84
N GLN A 208 13.26 -11.79 -10.31
CA GLN A 208 12.43 -12.24 -11.42
C GLN A 208 10.94 -12.15 -11.05
N LYS A 209 10.55 -12.62 -9.88
CA LYS A 209 9.17 -12.54 -9.37
C LYS A 209 8.65 -11.10 -9.30
N LEU A 210 9.50 -10.16 -8.88
CA LEU A 210 9.12 -8.75 -8.83
C LEU A 210 9.01 -8.11 -10.21
N MET A 211 9.83 -8.53 -11.18
CA MET A 211 9.71 -8.09 -12.57
C MET A 211 8.40 -8.57 -13.20
N GLU A 212 8.07 -9.85 -13.03
CA GLU A 212 6.78 -10.42 -13.48
C GLU A 212 5.58 -9.70 -12.85
N LEU A 213 5.66 -9.41 -11.55
CA LEU A 213 4.60 -8.67 -10.86
C LEU A 213 4.50 -7.21 -11.36
N ALA A 214 5.62 -6.59 -11.69
CA ALA A 214 5.66 -5.23 -12.21
C ALA A 214 5.05 -5.12 -13.62
N GLU A 215 5.01 -6.21 -14.39
CA GLU A 215 4.30 -6.27 -15.68
C GLU A 215 2.77 -6.38 -15.52
N ILE A 216 2.31 -6.90 -14.39
CA ILE A 216 0.88 -7.03 -14.07
C ILE A 216 0.30 -5.70 -13.57
N LEU A 217 1.13 -4.87 -12.92
CA LEU A 217 0.75 -3.60 -12.27
C LEU A 217 1.01 -2.37 -13.15
#